data_8027c1783679562238d7ccb9b0c37fbc
#
_entry.id   8027c1783679562238d7ccb9b0c37fbc
#
_cell.length_a   1.000
_cell.length_b   1.000
_cell.length_c   1.000
_cell.angle_alpha   90.00
_cell.angle_beta   90.00
_cell.angle_gamma   90.00
#
_symmetry.space_group_name_H-M   'P 1'
#
loop_
_entity.id
_entity.type
_entity.pdbx_description
1 polymer ?
#
loop_
_entity_poly.entity_id
_entity_poly.type
_entity_poly.pdbx_seq_one_letter_code
_entity_poly.pdbx_strand_id
1 'polypeptide(L)'
;MKSKRWILRNDYDLETVEKLAASLGVDRIIATLLVERGVRTFEEARRFFRPGLDQIHDPFIMKGMRQAIDRINQAIASRQRIMVYGDYDVDGTSAVALVYSYLKELDDNIDFYIPDREREGYGISYQGIDYARDTGVKLVIALDCGIKAMEQVDYAAQYGIDFIIGDHHLPGDVVPQAVAVLDPKQVDCPYPYKELSGCGIGFKIVEAHLEQRLGVRLCELPEQLDANRLRRQEDLKLRLLKYLDLVAVSIASDIVPIMGENRVLAYFGLRVLNTKPRPGIEAILKYGHVDRRKADTSDGSEQADASDKAKSGYFEKELTISDLVFLVGPRINAAGRIRSAFDSVRLMLTEDPAIARQLAEDINAYNMERKDLDTSATEEAKRRIDNDPFYRGHQSLVLYDPSWHRGVVGIVASRIVEAYNKPTIVFTEGSDGLITGSARSLKEFDVHEALEKCADLLEHFGGHKSAAGVSLRKENMRAFLDRFEQLVREGMGEEEVVPEVEVDAEIGFSQITPKFLRILKQFAPFGPENNVPVFVTRELVDTGGARIVGSNHLKFSAIPIMERTSPYPAIAFQQGEALMRMRKGERFDLCYQLEENYWRGRTEIQLNVKDIKFVD
;
A
#
# COMPACT_ATOMS: atom_id res chain seq x y z
N MET A 1 -0.57 -21.29 -21.91
CA MET A 1 -0.11 -20.02 -21.28
C MET A 1 -0.37 -18.88 -22.24
N LYS A 2 -1.05 -17.77 -21.82
CA LYS A 2 -0.96 -16.53 -22.57
C LYS A 2 0.51 -16.06 -22.46
N SER A 3 1.19 -15.91 -23.59
CA SER A 3 2.58 -15.46 -23.63
C SER A 3 2.66 -14.05 -23.05
N LYS A 4 3.51 -13.83 -22.04
CA LYS A 4 3.78 -12.47 -21.53
C LYS A 4 4.94 -11.86 -22.33
N ARG A 5 4.92 -10.55 -22.51
CA ARG A 5 6.04 -9.82 -23.09
C ARG A 5 7.01 -9.41 -21.98
N TRP A 6 8.27 -9.82 -22.06
CA TRP A 6 9.31 -9.39 -21.12
C TRP A 6 9.94 -8.11 -21.64
N ILE A 7 9.92 -7.08 -20.81
CA ILE A 7 10.49 -5.78 -21.13
C ILE A 7 11.68 -5.55 -20.22
N LEU A 8 12.88 -5.66 -20.78
CA LEU A 8 14.10 -5.33 -20.05
C LEU A 8 14.20 -3.81 -19.91
N ARG A 9 14.33 -3.34 -18.68
CA ARG A 9 14.59 -1.93 -18.40
C ARG A 9 15.95 -1.54 -18.96
N ASN A 10 15.99 -0.45 -19.71
CA ASN A 10 17.19 0.09 -20.33
C ASN A 10 17.18 1.62 -20.39
N ASP A 11 16.29 2.26 -19.64
CA ASP A 11 16.07 3.70 -19.57
C ASP A 11 17.03 4.42 -18.60
N TYR A 12 18.21 3.84 -18.37
CA TYR A 12 19.22 4.37 -17.47
C TYR A 12 20.53 4.72 -18.19
N ASP A 13 21.22 5.72 -17.62
CA ASP A 13 22.52 6.16 -18.13
C ASP A 13 23.64 5.19 -17.70
N LEU A 14 24.25 4.53 -18.69
CA LEU A 14 25.34 3.57 -18.47
C LEU A 14 26.57 4.21 -17.79
N GLU A 15 26.90 5.45 -18.09
CA GLU A 15 28.03 6.15 -17.46
C GLU A 15 27.80 6.36 -15.97
N THR A 16 26.58 6.70 -15.58
CA THR A 16 26.17 6.79 -14.18
C THR A 16 26.27 5.44 -13.48
N VAL A 17 25.82 4.36 -14.10
CA VAL A 17 25.94 3.00 -13.56
C VAL A 17 27.39 2.64 -13.29
N GLU A 18 28.29 2.83 -14.26
CA GLU A 18 29.71 2.50 -14.10
C GLU A 18 30.39 3.32 -13.00
N LYS A 19 30.11 4.63 -12.94
CA LYS A 19 30.63 5.51 -11.89
C LYS A 19 30.14 5.08 -10.51
N LEU A 20 28.85 4.75 -10.39
CA LEU A 20 28.26 4.35 -9.13
C LEU A 20 28.81 2.97 -8.69
N ALA A 21 28.93 2.01 -9.60
CA ALA A 21 29.51 0.69 -9.33
C ALA A 21 30.94 0.81 -8.79
N ALA A 22 31.77 1.63 -9.44
CA ALA A 22 33.14 1.87 -9.02
C ALA A 22 33.23 2.56 -7.64
N SER A 23 32.38 3.57 -7.40
CA SER A 23 32.41 4.33 -6.14
C SER A 23 31.94 3.51 -4.94
N LEU A 24 31.00 2.58 -5.14
CA LEU A 24 30.45 1.70 -4.10
C LEU A 24 31.25 0.38 -3.95
N GLY A 25 32.06 -0.01 -4.93
CA GLY A 25 32.75 -1.30 -4.96
C GLY A 25 31.78 -2.48 -5.08
N VAL A 26 30.67 -2.31 -5.83
CA VAL A 26 29.62 -3.31 -6.04
C VAL A 26 29.59 -3.79 -7.48
N ASP A 27 28.87 -4.92 -7.69
CA ASP A 27 28.59 -5.43 -9.02
C ASP A 27 27.77 -4.41 -9.84
N ARG A 28 28.01 -4.37 -11.17
CA ARG A 28 27.29 -3.49 -12.09
C ARG A 28 25.78 -3.64 -11.99
N ILE A 29 25.28 -4.86 -11.78
CA ILE A 29 23.82 -5.10 -11.65
C ILE A 29 23.25 -4.37 -10.43
N ILE A 30 23.97 -4.40 -9.30
CA ILE A 30 23.55 -3.65 -8.10
C ILE A 30 23.48 -2.13 -8.38
N ALA A 31 24.48 -1.60 -9.10
CA ALA A 31 24.48 -0.20 -9.50
C ALA A 31 23.33 0.13 -10.47
N THR A 32 23.04 -0.76 -11.43
CA THR A 32 21.89 -0.64 -12.34
C THR A 32 20.59 -0.55 -11.54
N LEU A 33 20.35 -1.50 -10.63
CA LEU A 33 19.16 -1.51 -9.78
C LEU A 33 18.99 -0.22 -8.95
N LEU A 34 20.09 0.39 -8.52
CA LEU A 34 20.07 1.68 -7.82
C LEU A 34 19.70 2.84 -8.76
N VAL A 35 20.33 2.88 -9.94
CA VAL A 35 20.10 3.97 -10.92
C VAL A 35 18.67 3.94 -11.45
N GLU A 36 18.10 2.76 -11.70
CA GLU A 36 16.68 2.57 -12.06
C GLU A 36 15.71 3.11 -11.00
N ARG A 37 16.14 3.16 -9.75
CA ARG A 37 15.40 3.73 -8.59
C ARG A 37 15.74 5.19 -8.33
N GLY A 38 16.44 5.86 -9.26
CA GLY A 38 16.82 7.26 -9.14
C GLY A 38 18.01 7.54 -8.21
N VAL A 39 18.69 6.51 -7.71
CA VAL A 39 19.88 6.62 -6.84
C VAL A 39 21.12 6.64 -7.72
N ARG A 40 21.74 7.82 -7.86
CA ARG A 40 22.79 8.07 -8.87
C ARG A 40 24.17 8.39 -8.29
N THR A 41 24.23 8.76 -7.01
CA THR A 41 25.46 9.16 -6.33
C THR A 41 25.77 8.26 -5.14
N PHE A 42 27.04 8.26 -4.69
CA PHE A 42 27.48 7.56 -3.48
C PHE A 42 26.66 7.99 -2.26
N GLU A 43 26.42 9.30 -2.10
CA GLU A 43 25.71 9.83 -0.94
C GLU A 43 24.21 9.42 -0.96
N GLU A 44 23.57 9.44 -2.12
CA GLU A 44 22.18 8.92 -2.26
C GLU A 44 22.13 7.43 -1.96
N ALA A 45 23.09 6.64 -2.44
CA ALA A 45 23.19 5.22 -2.12
C ALA A 45 23.42 4.96 -0.63
N ARG A 46 24.26 5.77 0.02
CA ARG A 46 24.48 5.73 1.47
C ARG A 46 23.15 5.96 2.22
N ARG A 47 22.39 7.00 1.84
CA ARG A 47 21.09 7.32 2.43
C ARG A 47 20.06 6.22 2.17
N PHE A 48 20.04 5.67 0.96
CA PHE A 48 19.14 4.58 0.57
C PHE A 48 19.39 3.31 1.39
N PHE A 49 20.65 2.89 1.57
CA PHE A 49 21.00 1.69 2.33
C PHE A 49 21.01 1.88 3.85
N ARG A 50 21.06 3.10 4.32
CA ARG A 50 21.12 3.46 5.75
C ARG A 50 20.07 4.53 6.08
N PRO A 51 18.77 4.16 6.05
CA PRO A 51 17.73 5.10 6.43
C PRO A 51 17.93 5.62 7.85
N GLY A 52 17.81 6.95 8.02
CA GLY A 52 17.90 7.64 9.29
C GLY A 52 16.75 8.63 9.44
N LEU A 53 16.22 8.82 10.66
CA LEU A 53 15.13 9.78 10.91
C LEU A 53 15.55 11.25 10.63
N ASP A 54 16.84 11.54 10.59
CA ASP A 54 17.41 12.82 10.14
C ASP A 54 17.22 13.08 8.64
N GLN A 55 16.76 12.09 7.88
CA GLN A 55 16.54 12.19 6.43
C GLN A 55 15.12 12.62 6.07
N ILE A 56 14.19 12.65 7.04
CA ILE A 56 12.85 13.18 6.80
C ILE A 56 12.88 14.71 6.79
N HIS A 57 11.95 15.31 6.04
CA HIS A 57 11.95 16.76 5.85
C HIS A 57 11.33 17.50 7.03
N ASP A 58 11.77 18.76 7.25
CA ASP A 58 11.17 19.66 8.23
C ASP A 58 9.66 19.81 7.95
N PRO A 59 8.77 19.46 8.89
CA PRO A 59 7.33 19.54 8.68
C PRO A 59 6.84 20.96 8.44
N PHE A 60 7.54 21.98 8.93
CA PHE A 60 7.17 23.37 8.74
C PHE A 60 7.43 23.93 7.33
N ILE A 61 8.09 23.15 6.45
CA ILE A 61 8.16 23.47 5.02
C ILE A 61 6.80 23.18 4.33
N MET A 62 5.96 22.29 4.89
CA MET A 62 4.65 22.02 4.34
C MET A 62 3.75 23.25 4.48
N LYS A 63 3.16 23.69 3.36
CA LYS A 63 2.24 24.84 3.33
C LYS A 63 1.11 24.62 4.34
N GLY A 64 0.84 25.64 5.16
CA GLY A 64 -0.23 25.59 6.18
C GLY A 64 0.19 24.95 7.52
N MET A 65 1.32 24.28 7.63
CA MET A 65 1.70 23.58 8.87
C MET A 65 1.75 24.50 10.10
N ARG A 66 2.32 25.68 9.97
CA ARG A 66 2.40 26.63 11.08
C ARG A 66 1.02 27.04 11.57
N GLN A 67 0.11 27.38 10.65
CA GLN A 67 -1.28 27.75 10.96
C GLN A 67 -2.01 26.59 11.62
N ALA A 68 -1.80 25.36 11.15
CA ALA A 68 -2.39 24.15 11.74
C ALA A 68 -1.95 23.98 13.21
N ILE A 69 -0.65 24.05 13.48
CA ILE A 69 -0.10 23.87 14.83
C ILE A 69 -0.55 25.00 15.76
N ASP A 70 -0.56 26.26 15.30
CA ASP A 70 -1.03 27.40 16.08
C ASP A 70 -2.52 27.24 16.44
N ARG A 71 -3.35 26.75 15.49
CA ARG A 71 -4.80 26.50 15.74
C ARG A 71 -5.03 25.33 16.71
N ILE A 72 -4.24 24.25 16.62
CA ILE A 72 -4.29 23.13 17.57
C ILE A 72 -3.93 23.62 18.97
N ASN A 73 -2.84 24.39 19.12
CA ASN A 73 -2.43 24.96 20.40
C ASN A 73 -3.50 25.88 21.00
N GLN A 74 -4.14 26.70 20.17
CA GLN A 74 -5.25 27.57 20.60
C GLN A 74 -6.43 26.73 21.10
N ALA A 75 -6.80 25.66 20.40
CA ALA A 75 -7.90 24.79 20.80
C ALA A 75 -7.64 24.12 22.15
N ILE A 76 -6.44 23.57 22.35
CA ILE A 76 -6.01 22.96 23.61
C ILE A 76 -6.00 23.98 24.74
N ALA A 77 -5.38 25.17 24.54
CA ALA A 77 -5.30 26.22 25.55
C ALA A 77 -6.67 26.74 25.98
N SER A 78 -7.62 26.80 25.04
CA SER A 78 -9.00 27.25 25.27
C SER A 78 -9.96 26.12 25.65
N ARG A 79 -9.47 24.88 25.82
CA ARG A 79 -10.28 23.67 26.11
C ARG A 79 -11.41 23.46 25.13
N GLN A 80 -11.21 23.80 23.87
CA GLN A 80 -12.17 23.54 22.81
C GLN A 80 -12.21 22.04 22.50
N ARG A 81 -13.40 21.53 22.16
CA ARG A 81 -13.52 20.13 21.71
C ARG A 81 -12.95 20.00 20.31
N ILE A 82 -12.02 19.04 20.13
CA ILE A 82 -11.38 18.71 18.87
C ILE A 82 -11.91 17.36 18.40
N MET A 83 -12.21 17.23 17.12
CA MET A 83 -12.56 15.96 16.49
C MET A 83 -11.53 15.61 15.42
N VAL A 84 -10.93 14.41 15.53
CA VAL A 84 -10.09 13.83 14.48
C VAL A 84 -11.00 13.03 13.55
N TYR A 85 -11.08 13.45 12.31
CA TYR A 85 -11.92 12.86 11.28
C TYR A 85 -11.06 12.15 10.25
N GLY A 86 -11.44 10.99 9.74
CA GLY A 86 -10.69 10.33 8.68
C GLY A 86 -11.57 9.44 7.82
N ASP A 87 -11.03 8.99 6.68
CA ASP A 87 -11.73 8.03 5.84
C ASP A 87 -11.80 6.63 6.48
N TYR A 88 -12.63 5.77 5.93
CA TYR A 88 -12.94 4.43 6.48
C TYR A 88 -11.94 3.34 6.08
N ASP A 89 -10.94 3.62 5.27
CA ASP A 89 -9.92 2.63 4.87
C ASP A 89 -8.74 2.56 5.85
N VAL A 90 -7.70 1.80 5.48
CA VAL A 90 -6.54 1.60 6.37
C VAL A 90 -5.77 2.89 6.57
N ASP A 91 -5.61 3.72 5.54
CA ASP A 91 -4.86 4.96 5.64
C ASP A 91 -5.57 5.95 6.55
N GLY A 92 -6.85 6.24 6.28
CA GLY A 92 -7.66 7.14 7.09
C GLY A 92 -7.80 6.67 8.55
N THR A 93 -8.10 5.38 8.78
CA THR A 93 -8.23 4.85 10.15
C THR A 93 -6.91 4.84 10.92
N SER A 94 -5.77 4.58 10.24
CA SER A 94 -4.43 4.67 10.85
C SER A 94 -4.06 6.11 11.18
N ALA A 95 -4.37 7.06 10.29
CA ALA A 95 -4.16 8.48 10.51
C ALA A 95 -4.95 8.99 11.72
N VAL A 96 -6.23 8.62 11.81
CA VAL A 96 -7.08 8.94 12.97
C VAL A 96 -6.52 8.34 14.24
N ALA A 97 -6.17 7.06 14.25
CA ALA A 97 -5.61 6.40 15.43
C ALA A 97 -4.31 7.08 15.89
N LEU A 98 -3.45 7.50 14.96
CA LEU A 98 -2.20 8.19 15.25
C LEU A 98 -2.44 9.56 15.88
N VAL A 99 -3.18 10.43 15.21
CA VAL A 99 -3.37 11.82 15.65
C VAL A 99 -4.25 11.87 16.89
N TYR A 100 -5.32 11.06 16.94
CA TYR A 100 -6.18 10.96 18.13
C TYR A 100 -5.39 10.51 19.37
N SER A 101 -4.62 9.43 19.27
CA SER A 101 -3.84 8.94 20.42
C SER A 101 -2.84 9.98 20.93
N TYR A 102 -2.21 10.73 20.02
CA TYR A 102 -1.30 11.81 20.38
C TYR A 102 -2.02 12.97 21.08
N LEU A 103 -3.11 13.48 20.51
CA LEU A 103 -3.84 14.61 21.07
C LEU A 103 -4.50 14.24 22.40
N LYS A 104 -4.97 13.00 22.55
CA LYS A 104 -5.56 12.47 23.77
C LYS A 104 -4.60 12.45 24.97
N GLU A 105 -3.28 12.34 24.71
CA GLU A 105 -2.26 12.51 25.75
C GLU A 105 -2.14 13.96 26.25
N LEU A 106 -2.66 14.94 25.48
CA LEU A 106 -2.54 16.36 25.76
C LEU A 106 -3.80 16.95 26.39
N ASP A 107 -4.97 16.48 25.96
CA ASP A 107 -6.28 16.95 26.42
C ASP A 107 -7.32 15.82 26.33
N ASP A 108 -8.17 15.73 27.36
CA ASP A 108 -9.26 14.74 27.39
C ASP A 108 -10.43 15.12 26.46
N ASN A 109 -10.51 16.37 26.00
CA ASN A 109 -11.61 16.87 25.17
C ASN A 109 -11.41 16.60 23.68
N ILE A 110 -10.90 15.42 23.37
CA ILE A 110 -10.64 14.95 22.01
C ILE A 110 -11.58 13.79 21.69
N ASP A 111 -12.17 13.84 20.51
CA ASP A 111 -13.02 12.80 19.95
C ASP A 111 -12.53 12.38 18.55
N PHE A 112 -13.07 11.29 17.98
CA PHE A 112 -12.81 10.92 16.60
C PHE A 112 -14.09 10.50 15.88
N TYR A 113 -14.08 10.61 14.56
CA TYR A 113 -15.19 10.24 13.68
C TYR A 113 -14.71 9.55 12.42
N ILE A 114 -15.39 8.47 12.05
CA ILE A 114 -15.20 7.77 10.77
C ILE A 114 -16.57 7.69 10.09
N PRO A 115 -16.73 8.17 8.86
CA PRO A 115 -18.01 8.14 8.16
C PRO A 115 -18.42 6.69 7.80
N ASP A 116 -19.72 6.46 7.79
CA ASP A 116 -20.27 5.20 7.29
C ASP A 116 -20.24 5.19 5.76
N ARG A 117 -19.51 4.22 5.19
CA ARG A 117 -19.31 4.11 3.75
C ARG A 117 -20.60 4.04 2.94
N GLU A 118 -21.62 3.36 3.48
CA GLU A 118 -22.89 3.14 2.76
C GLU A 118 -23.84 4.32 2.88
N ARG A 119 -23.88 4.94 4.05
CA ARG A 119 -24.83 6.03 4.37
C ARG A 119 -24.30 7.42 4.05
N GLU A 120 -23.00 7.60 4.22
CA GLU A 120 -22.37 8.92 4.14
C GLU A 120 -21.47 9.07 2.90
N GLY A 121 -20.96 7.94 2.36
CA GLY A 121 -20.07 7.94 1.21
C GLY A 121 -18.60 8.14 1.60
N TYR A 122 -17.81 8.64 0.65
CA TYR A 122 -16.38 8.92 0.82
C TYR A 122 -16.15 10.37 1.25
N GLY A 123 -15.18 10.57 2.15
CA GLY A 123 -14.69 11.88 2.53
C GLY A 123 -15.54 12.56 3.62
N ILE A 124 -15.49 13.90 3.69
CA ILE A 124 -16.18 14.68 4.72
C ILE A 124 -17.70 14.70 4.43
N SER A 125 -18.50 14.19 5.38
CA SER A 125 -19.95 14.11 5.27
C SER A 125 -20.66 15.24 6.01
N TYR A 126 -21.85 15.62 5.56
CA TYR A 126 -22.73 16.54 6.29
C TYR A 126 -23.17 15.98 7.64
N GLN A 127 -23.39 14.66 7.72
CA GLN A 127 -23.74 13.98 8.98
C GLN A 127 -22.60 14.07 10.00
N GLY A 128 -21.35 13.92 9.56
CA GLY A 128 -20.17 14.11 10.42
C GLY A 128 -20.02 15.54 10.92
N ILE A 129 -20.38 16.55 10.10
CA ILE A 129 -20.39 17.95 10.50
C ILE A 129 -21.54 18.23 11.48
N ASP A 130 -22.73 17.67 11.23
CA ASP A 130 -23.86 17.77 12.15
C ASP A 130 -23.55 17.15 13.52
N TYR A 131 -22.88 15.98 13.51
CA TYR A 131 -22.36 15.37 14.75
C TYR A 131 -21.38 16.30 15.46
N ALA A 132 -20.45 16.91 14.75
CA ALA A 132 -19.49 17.87 15.31
C ALA A 132 -20.18 19.08 15.94
N ARG A 133 -21.20 19.66 15.26
CA ARG A 133 -22.04 20.76 15.75
C ARG A 133 -22.77 20.37 17.04
N ASP A 134 -23.47 19.24 17.01
CA ASP A 134 -24.35 18.79 18.10
C ASP A 134 -23.58 18.39 19.36
N THR A 135 -22.30 17.95 19.17
CA THR A 135 -21.39 17.62 20.28
C THR A 135 -20.49 18.79 20.71
N GLY A 136 -20.62 19.96 20.07
CA GLY A 136 -19.90 21.18 20.46
C GLY A 136 -18.42 21.22 20.03
N VAL A 137 -18.06 20.47 19.00
CA VAL A 137 -16.71 20.52 18.39
C VAL A 137 -16.45 21.92 17.83
N LYS A 138 -15.23 22.42 17.97
CA LYS A 138 -14.77 23.72 17.46
C LYS A 138 -13.64 23.58 16.44
N LEU A 139 -12.98 22.45 16.41
CA LEU A 139 -11.91 22.15 15.45
C LEU A 139 -12.06 20.71 14.97
N VAL A 140 -12.11 20.53 13.66
CA VAL A 140 -12.02 19.23 12.99
C VAL A 140 -10.64 19.13 12.34
N ILE A 141 -9.94 18.03 12.59
CA ILE A 141 -8.70 17.67 11.89
C ILE A 141 -9.06 16.51 10.98
N ALA A 142 -9.30 16.80 9.70
CA ALA A 142 -9.63 15.81 8.69
C ALA A 142 -8.35 15.23 8.09
N LEU A 143 -8.24 13.90 8.06
CA LEU A 143 -7.06 13.17 7.62
C LEU A 143 -7.44 12.20 6.51
N ASP A 144 -6.59 12.12 5.49
CA ASP A 144 -6.77 11.25 4.33
C ASP A 144 -8.05 11.56 3.53
N CYS A 145 -8.58 12.76 3.68
CA CYS A 145 -9.76 13.24 2.96
C CYS A 145 -9.89 14.75 3.10
N GLY A 146 -10.71 15.34 2.24
CA GLY A 146 -11.15 16.72 2.40
C GLY A 146 -10.56 17.72 1.42
N ILE A 147 -9.55 17.39 0.64
CA ILE A 147 -8.91 18.33 -0.32
C ILE A 147 -9.89 18.91 -1.36
N LYS A 148 -11.02 18.24 -1.59
CA LYS A 148 -12.09 18.68 -2.52
C LYS A 148 -13.41 19.03 -1.80
N ALA A 149 -13.44 19.04 -0.46
CA ALA A 149 -14.66 19.21 0.35
C ALA A 149 -15.02 20.69 0.59
N MET A 150 -15.12 21.49 -0.45
CA MET A 150 -15.38 22.93 -0.35
C MET A 150 -16.73 23.23 0.30
N GLU A 151 -17.81 22.64 -0.20
CA GLU A 151 -19.17 22.89 0.30
C GLU A 151 -19.32 22.43 1.76
N GLN A 152 -18.69 21.31 2.13
CA GLN A 152 -18.75 20.78 3.49
C GLN A 152 -17.99 21.69 4.48
N VAL A 153 -16.83 22.22 4.10
CA VAL A 153 -16.08 23.16 4.93
C VAL A 153 -16.84 24.47 5.09
N ASP A 154 -17.44 24.99 4.02
CA ASP A 154 -18.29 26.19 4.06
C ASP A 154 -19.54 25.97 4.93
N TYR A 155 -20.13 24.78 4.89
CA TYR A 155 -21.26 24.41 5.77
C TYR A 155 -20.82 24.40 7.23
N ALA A 156 -19.70 23.81 7.58
CA ALA A 156 -19.17 23.77 8.93
C ALA A 156 -18.85 25.17 9.49
N ALA A 157 -18.31 26.05 8.64
CA ALA A 157 -17.97 27.43 9.01
C ALA A 157 -19.19 28.21 9.49
N GLN A 158 -20.41 27.92 8.99
CA GLN A 158 -21.67 28.56 9.45
C GLN A 158 -21.95 28.27 10.93
N TYR A 159 -21.43 27.19 11.48
CA TYR A 159 -21.56 26.80 12.90
C TYR A 159 -20.33 27.15 13.73
N GLY A 160 -19.36 27.86 13.18
CA GLY A 160 -18.11 28.22 13.86
C GLY A 160 -17.25 27.01 14.17
N ILE A 161 -17.21 26.04 13.27
CA ILE A 161 -16.34 24.86 13.29
C ILE A 161 -15.22 25.08 12.27
N ASP A 162 -13.99 25.12 12.77
CA ASP A 162 -12.80 25.25 11.95
C ASP A 162 -12.32 23.90 11.46
N PHE A 163 -11.69 23.89 10.28
CA PHE A 163 -11.05 22.71 9.70
C PHE A 163 -9.54 22.87 9.55
N ILE A 164 -8.81 21.79 9.84
CA ILE A 164 -7.47 21.51 9.35
C ILE A 164 -7.58 20.27 8.48
N ILE A 165 -7.17 20.36 7.22
CA ILE A 165 -7.23 19.26 6.26
C ILE A 165 -5.81 18.73 6.06
N GLY A 166 -5.58 17.46 6.35
CA GLY A 166 -4.34 16.71 6.07
C GLY A 166 -4.61 15.63 5.04
N ASP A 167 -4.38 15.92 3.76
CA ASP A 167 -4.72 15.06 2.63
C ASP A 167 -3.54 14.87 1.69
N HIS A 168 -3.56 13.81 0.90
CA HIS A 168 -2.52 13.50 -0.08
C HIS A 168 -3.09 13.21 -1.49
N HIS A 169 -4.41 13.30 -1.65
CA HIS A 169 -5.06 13.16 -2.94
C HIS A 169 -4.79 14.38 -3.84
N LEU A 170 -4.94 14.20 -5.14
CA LEU A 170 -4.75 15.30 -6.09
C LEU A 170 -5.77 16.42 -5.82
N PRO A 171 -5.30 17.66 -5.55
CA PRO A 171 -6.19 18.79 -5.35
C PRO A 171 -6.94 19.15 -6.65
N GLY A 172 -8.07 19.83 -6.50
CA GLY A 172 -8.72 20.52 -7.61
C GLY A 172 -8.04 21.86 -7.90
N ASP A 173 -8.65 22.64 -8.83
CA ASP A 173 -8.18 23.99 -9.16
C ASP A 173 -8.27 24.94 -7.96
N VAL A 174 -9.19 24.68 -7.06
CA VAL A 174 -9.42 25.43 -5.82
C VAL A 174 -9.44 24.43 -4.65
N VAL A 175 -8.87 24.83 -3.52
CA VAL A 175 -8.90 24.06 -2.27
C VAL A 175 -9.89 24.69 -1.26
N PRO A 176 -10.42 23.92 -0.29
CA PRO A 176 -11.33 24.41 0.72
C PRO A 176 -10.78 25.58 1.54
N GLN A 177 -11.67 26.50 1.97
CA GLN A 177 -11.34 27.64 2.84
C GLN A 177 -11.19 27.20 4.30
N ALA A 178 -10.30 26.25 4.55
CA ALA A 178 -9.95 25.76 5.89
C ALA A 178 -8.88 26.65 6.55
N VAL A 179 -8.71 26.54 7.88
CA VAL A 179 -7.62 27.23 8.61
C VAL A 179 -6.26 26.83 8.05
N ALA A 180 -6.10 25.54 7.71
CA ALA A 180 -4.93 25.04 7.03
C ALA A 180 -5.29 23.85 6.14
N VAL A 181 -4.65 23.77 4.96
CA VAL A 181 -4.68 22.63 4.06
C VAL A 181 -3.27 22.11 3.92
N LEU A 182 -3.03 20.93 4.49
CA LEU A 182 -1.75 20.24 4.53
C LEU A 182 -1.76 19.16 3.47
N ASP A 183 -1.35 19.51 2.27
CA ASP A 183 -1.22 18.59 1.16
C ASP A 183 0.03 18.94 0.35
N PRO A 184 1.02 18.03 0.31
CA PRO A 184 2.26 18.23 -0.46
C PRO A 184 2.02 18.44 -1.96
N LYS A 185 0.91 17.90 -2.51
CA LYS A 185 0.58 17.94 -3.94
C LYS A 185 -0.03 19.27 -4.40
N GLN A 186 -0.34 20.20 -3.48
CA GLN A 186 -0.69 21.56 -3.89
C GLN A 186 0.43 22.18 -4.72
N VAL A 187 0.07 22.87 -5.81
CA VAL A 187 1.04 23.45 -6.78
C VAL A 187 2.04 24.40 -6.12
N ASP A 188 1.60 25.15 -5.12
CA ASP A 188 2.40 26.14 -4.40
C ASP A 188 2.95 25.63 -3.05
N CYS A 189 2.85 24.34 -2.77
CA CYS A 189 3.43 23.75 -1.57
C CYS A 189 4.91 23.45 -1.79
N PRO A 190 5.82 24.04 -0.99
CA PRO A 190 7.27 23.85 -1.16
C PRO A 190 7.78 22.53 -0.56
N TYR A 191 6.91 21.71 0.04
CA TYR A 191 7.33 20.45 0.65
C TYR A 191 7.98 19.52 -0.39
N PRO A 192 9.22 19.04 -0.15
CA PRO A 192 9.98 18.37 -1.21
C PRO A 192 9.41 17.01 -1.64
N TYR A 193 8.83 16.26 -0.70
CA TYR A 193 8.31 14.93 -0.96
C TYR A 193 6.79 14.95 -1.12
N LYS A 194 6.30 14.52 -2.30
CA LYS A 194 4.88 14.65 -2.68
C LYS A 194 4.02 13.43 -2.37
N GLU A 195 4.64 12.29 -2.08
CA GLU A 195 3.98 10.99 -2.02
C GLU A 195 3.82 10.45 -0.59
N LEU A 196 3.68 11.33 0.41
CA LEU A 196 3.28 10.89 1.75
C LEU A 196 1.88 10.26 1.69
N SER A 197 1.62 9.24 2.51
CA SER A 197 0.26 8.76 2.76
C SER A 197 -0.52 9.72 3.67
N GLY A 198 -1.84 9.58 3.77
CA GLY A 198 -2.65 10.41 4.67
C GLY A 198 -2.22 10.28 6.13
N CYS A 199 -1.90 9.06 6.59
CA CYS A 199 -1.30 8.85 7.92
C CYS A 199 0.10 9.46 8.04
N GLY A 200 0.89 9.46 6.94
CA GLY A 200 2.17 10.15 6.87
C GLY A 200 2.02 11.65 7.11
N ILE A 201 0.98 12.28 6.57
CA ILE A 201 0.68 13.71 6.85
C ILE A 201 0.23 13.89 8.30
N GLY A 202 -0.61 12.99 8.83
CA GLY A 202 -0.96 12.98 10.26
C GLY A 202 0.29 12.87 11.14
N PHE A 203 1.26 12.05 10.77
CA PHE A 203 2.56 11.95 11.45
C PHE A 203 3.32 13.28 11.40
N LYS A 204 3.33 13.99 10.28
CA LYS A 204 3.96 15.31 10.16
C LYS A 204 3.32 16.38 11.05
N ILE A 205 2.00 16.32 11.28
CA ILE A 205 1.32 17.17 12.27
C ILE A 205 1.84 16.89 13.68
N VAL A 206 1.94 15.62 14.06
CA VAL A 206 2.45 15.21 15.38
C VAL A 206 3.93 15.59 15.54
N GLU A 207 4.74 15.38 14.53
CA GLU A 207 6.16 15.79 14.49
C GLU A 207 6.29 17.30 14.69
N ALA A 208 5.59 18.11 13.89
CA ALA A 208 5.64 19.57 13.99
C ALA A 208 5.24 20.09 15.38
N HIS A 209 4.18 19.52 15.96
CA HIS A 209 3.73 19.91 17.29
C HIS A 209 4.74 19.52 18.38
N LEU A 210 5.33 18.33 18.32
CA LEU A 210 6.37 17.88 19.25
C LEU A 210 7.66 18.71 19.12
N GLU A 211 8.09 19.01 17.89
CA GLU A 211 9.25 19.87 17.63
C GLU A 211 9.10 21.27 18.23
N GLN A 212 7.91 21.87 18.03
CA GLN A 212 7.60 23.17 18.63
C GLN A 212 7.64 23.11 20.16
N ARG A 213 7.06 22.06 20.77
CA ARG A 213 7.03 21.90 22.24
C ARG A 213 8.42 21.64 22.85
N LEU A 214 9.26 20.87 22.17
CA LEU A 214 10.58 20.51 22.66
C LEU A 214 11.66 21.53 22.27
N GLY A 215 11.39 22.41 21.30
CA GLY A 215 12.32 23.42 20.81
C GLY A 215 13.53 22.82 20.09
N VAL A 216 13.34 21.65 19.44
CA VAL A 216 14.36 20.97 18.62
C VAL A 216 13.69 20.38 17.40
N ARG A 217 14.45 20.15 16.32
CA ARG A 217 13.97 19.53 15.09
C ARG A 217 14.60 18.14 14.89
N LEU A 218 13.85 17.26 14.27
CA LEU A 218 14.32 15.91 13.98
C LEU A 218 15.43 15.91 12.92
N CYS A 219 15.34 16.80 11.95
CA CYS A 219 16.32 16.97 10.86
C CYS A 219 17.59 17.73 11.26
N GLU A 220 17.70 18.27 12.48
CA GLU A 220 18.93 18.94 12.93
C GLU A 220 20.07 17.94 13.12
N LEU A 221 21.26 18.28 12.63
CA LEU A 221 22.41 17.41 12.74
C LEU A 221 22.92 17.40 14.20
N PRO A 222 23.24 16.24 14.79
CA PRO A 222 23.71 16.13 16.17
C PRO A 222 24.93 17.01 16.50
N GLU A 223 25.82 17.20 15.53
CA GLU A 223 27.03 18.03 15.68
C GLU A 223 26.73 19.52 15.87
N GLN A 224 25.51 19.96 15.55
CA GLN A 224 25.05 21.34 15.68
C GLN A 224 24.33 21.60 17.01
N LEU A 225 24.12 20.56 17.82
CA LEU A 225 23.33 20.61 19.05
C LEU A 225 24.21 20.59 20.31
N ASP A 226 23.83 21.38 21.29
CA ASP A 226 24.37 21.23 22.65
C ASP A 226 23.77 19.97 23.34
N ALA A 227 24.36 19.59 24.48
CA ALA A 227 23.95 18.36 25.20
C ALA A 227 22.47 18.35 25.64
N ASN A 228 21.88 19.52 25.93
CA ASN A 228 20.48 19.61 26.32
C ASN A 228 19.55 19.48 25.11
N ARG A 229 19.88 20.09 24.00
CA ARG A 229 19.11 19.95 22.75
C ARG A 229 19.24 18.53 22.20
N LEU A 230 20.42 17.91 22.32
CA LEU A 230 20.60 16.52 21.90
C LEU A 230 19.70 15.56 22.68
N ARG A 231 19.60 15.73 24.02
CA ARG A 231 18.68 14.94 24.86
C ARG A 231 17.20 15.13 24.44
N ARG A 232 16.79 16.38 24.12
CA ARG A 232 15.43 16.66 23.64
C ARG A 232 15.17 16.04 22.26
N GLN A 233 16.19 16.03 21.39
CA GLN A 233 16.06 15.37 20.09
C GLN A 233 15.92 13.85 20.24
N GLU A 234 16.63 13.23 21.17
CA GLU A 234 16.44 11.80 21.48
C GLU A 234 15.06 11.52 22.10
N ASP A 235 14.54 12.38 22.97
CA ASP A 235 13.17 12.28 23.50
C ASP A 235 12.13 12.43 22.37
N LEU A 236 12.35 13.39 21.44
CA LEU A 236 11.53 13.56 20.24
C LEU A 236 11.50 12.28 19.40
N LYS A 237 12.65 11.69 19.09
CA LYS A 237 12.74 10.44 18.32
C LYS A 237 11.98 9.30 19.01
N LEU A 238 12.16 9.11 20.31
CA LEU A 238 11.47 8.06 21.07
C LEU A 238 9.95 8.23 21.06
N ARG A 239 9.46 9.47 21.18
CA ARG A 239 8.02 9.77 21.12
C ARG A 239 7.44 9.52 19.74
N LEU A 240 8.15 9.85 18.68
CA LEU A 240 7.70 9.66 17.30
C LEU A 240 7.74 8.19 16.88
N LEU A 241 8.76 7.42 17.32
CA LEU A 241 8.91 6.01 16.98
C LEU A 241 7.66 5.18 17.32
N LYS A 242 6.96 5.47 18.41
CA LYS A 242 5.77 4.71 18.83
C LYS A 242 4.59 4.78 17.86
N TYR A 243 4.59 5.72 16.90
CA TYR A 243 3.53 5.90 15.91
C TYR A 243 3.90 5.33 14.53
N LEU A 244 5.18 5.00 14.30
CA LEU A 244 5.66 4.59 12.99
C LEU A 244 5.13 3.23 12.54
N ASP A 245 4.67 2.39 13.45
CA ASP A 245 3.96 1.15 13.11
C ASP A 245 2.66 1.44 12.34
N LEU A 246 1.87 2.45 12.75
CA LEU A 246 0.66 2.88 12.04
C LEU A 246 1.01 3.47 10.67
N VAL A 247 2.06 4.29 10.61
CA VAL A 247 2.52 4.88 9.34
C VAL A 247 2.97 3.78 8.36
N ALA A 248 3.68 2.75 8.82
CA ALA A 248 4.08 1.63 7.96
C ALA A 248 2.88 0.81 7.46
N VAL A 249 1.86 0.61 8.30
CA VAL A 249 0.61 -0.07 7.92
C VAL A 249 -0.14 0.75 6.87
N SER A 250 -0.21 2.06 7.04
CA SER A 250 -0.80 3.00 6.08
C SER A 250 -0.06 2.97 4.73
N ILE A 251 1.25 3.24 4.72
CA ILE A 251 2.11 3.23 3.53
C ILE A 251 1.95 1.92 2.74
N ALA A 252 1.92 0.78 3.44
CA ALA A 252 1.75 -0.53 2.81
C ALA A 252 0.37 -0.68 2.17
N SER A 253 -0.70 -0.21 2.83
CA SER A 253 -2.08 -0.46 2.43
C SER A 253 -2.59 0.50 1.36
N ASP A 254 -2.10 1.72 1.36
CA ASP A 254 -2.42 2.75 0.36
C ASP A 254 -1.53 2.66 -0.90
N ILE A 255 -0.56 1.74 -0.90
CA ILE A 255 0.30 1.42 -2.05
C ILE A 255 1.09 2.65 -2.54
N VAL A 256 1.44 3.56 -1.64
CA VAL A 256 2.28 4.71 -1.97
C VAL A 256 3.75 4.31 -2.19
N PRO A 257 4.55 5.10 -2.95
CA PRO A 257 5.94 4.80 -3.24
C PRO A 257 6.79 4.53 -1.98
N ILE A 258 7.57 3.43 -1.99
CA ILE A 258 8.53 3.08 -0.93
C ILE A 258 9.92 3.68 -1.25
N MET A 259 9.91 4.96 -1.56
CA MET A 259 11.10 5.77 -1.84
C MET A 259 11.10 7.02 -0.96
N GLY A 260 12.20 7.77 -0.98
CA GLY A 260 12.31 9.03 -0.25
C GLY A 260 11.91 8.92 1.22
N GLU A 261 11.03 9.80 1.68
CA GLU A 261 10.60 9.89 3.07
C GLU A 261 9.75 8.66 3.50
N ASN A 262 8.87 8.15 2.64
CA ASN A 262 8.10 6.93 2.92
C ASN A 262 9.00 5.73 3.19
N ARG A 263 10.15 5.61 2.49
CA ARG A 263 11.12 4.53 2.76
C ARG A 263 11.66 4.62 4.19
N VAL A 264 12.01 5.81 4.66
CA VAL A 264 12.51 6.02 6.02
C VAL A 264 11.44 5.65 7.04
N LEU A 265 10.22 6.18 6.86
CA LEU A 265 9.08 5.93 7.76
C LEU A 265 8.72 4.44 7.80
N ALA A 266 8.64 3.78 6.64
CA ALA A 266 8.36 2.35 6.53
C ALA A 266 9.47 1.49 7.16
N TYR A 267 10.76 1.85 6.96
CA TYR A 267 11.89 1.14 7.57
C TYR A 267 11.82 1.13 9.10
N PHE A 268 11.61 2.30 9.71
CA PHE A 268 11.49 2.40 11.16
C PHE A 268 10.18 1.81 11.68
N GLY A 269 9.08 1.96 10.95
CA GLY A 269 7.79 1.37 11.31
C GLY A 269 7.83 -0.16 11.31
N LEU A 270 8.45 -0.79 10.31
CA LEU A 270 8.69 -2.24 10.31
C LEU A 270 9.58 -2.67 11.48
N ARG A 271 10.59 -1.88 11.87
CA ARG A 271 11.40 -2.20 13.05
C ARG A 271 10.57 -2.16 14.33
N VAL A 272 9.68 -1.18 14.49
CA VAL A 272 8.74 -1.13 15.62
C VAL A 272 7.84 -2.37 15.63
N LEU A 273 7.22 -2.69 14.48
CA LEU A 273 6.38 -3.88 14.34
C LEU A 273 7.11 -5.19 14.67
N ASN A 274 8.36 -5.32 14.24
CA ASN A 274 9.18 -6.52 14.45
C ASN A 274 9.82 -6.59 15.84
N THR A 275 9.71 -5.55 16.68
CA THR A 275 10.31 -5.53 18.03
C THR A 275 9.28 -5.38 19.14
N LYS A 276 8.30 -4.51 18.96
CA LYS A 276 7.25 -4.21 19.93
C LYS A 276 5.97 -3.78 19.20
N PRO A 277 5.27 -4.69 18.53
CA PRO A 277 4.01 -4.37 17.87
C PRO A 277 2.95 -3.94 18.89
N ARG A 278 2.02 -3.06 18.48
CA ARG A 278 0.85 -2.76 19.30
C ARG A 278 -0.07 -3.97 19.41
N PRO A 279 -0.82 -4.13 20.52
CA PRO A 279 -1.64 -5.31 20.76
C PRO A 279 -2.64 -5.62 19.65
N GLY A 280 -3.25 -4.57 19.04
CA GLY A 280 -4.22 -4.74 17.96
C GLY A 280 -3.61 -5.33 16.69
N ILE A 281 -2.45 -4.84 16.26
CA ILE A 281 -1.76 -5.36 15.06
C ILE A 281 -1.26 -6.80 15.32
N GLU A 282 -0.70 -7.06 16.50
CA GLU A 282 -0.31 -8.42 16.88
C GLU A 282 -1.49 -9.39 16.84
N ALA A 283 -2.65 -8.98 17.38
CA ALA A 283 -3.84 -9.81 17.39
C ALA A 283 -4.36 -10.14 15.97
N ILE A 284 -4.31 -9.18 15.04
CA ILE A 284 -4.66 -9.41 13.62
C ILE A 284 -3.68 -10.38 12.96
N LEU A 285 -2.38 -10.23 13.19
CA LEU A 285 -1.35 -11.04 12.55
C LEU A 285 -1.47 -12.54 12.87
N LYS A 286 -2.00 -12.91 14.05
CA LYS A 286 -2.30 -14.30 14.40
C LYS A 286 -3.25 -14.98 13.41
N TYR A 287 -4.22 -14.27 12.87
CA TYR A 287 -5.11 -14.78 11.82
C TYR A 287 -4.43 -14.92 10.46
N GLY A 288 -3.22 -14.35 10.31
CA GLY A 288 -2.31 -14.56 9.19
C GLY A 288 -1.25 -15.63 9.44
N HIS A 289 -1.38 -16.41 10.53
CA HIS A 289 -0.40 -17.42 10.98
C HIS A 289 1.00 -16.83 11.23
N VAL A 290 1.04 -15.60 11.76
CA VAL A 290 2.26 -14.97 12.22
C VAL A 290 2.27 -15.01 13.74
N ASP A 291 3.07 -15.93 14.30
CA ASP A 291 3.13 -16.19 15.73
C ASP A 291 4.34 -15.52 16.38
N ARG A 292 4.22 -15.22 17.67
CA ARG A 292 5.36 -14.84 18.50
C ARG A 292 6.40 -15.94 18.47
N ARG A 293 7.67 -15.56 18.42
CA ARG A 293 8.76 -16.49 18.70
C ARG A 293 8.64 -16.99 20.13
N LYS A 294 8.63 -18.32 20.29
CA LYS A 294 8.67 -18.93 21.61
C LYS A 294 10.01 -18.60 22.26
N ALA A 295 10.00 -18.14 23.53
CA ALA A 295 11.23 -18.00 24.29
C ALA A 295 11.87 -19.39 24.40
N ASP A 296 13.15 -19.51 24.02
CA ASP A 296 13.91 -20.73 24.23
C ASP A 296 14.02 -20.97 25.76
N THR A 297 13.20 -21.90 26.25
CA THR A 297 13.20 -22.31 27.66
C THR A 297 14.31 -23.33 27.96
N SER A 298 15.20 -23.61 26.99
CA SER A 298 16.16 -24.73 27.06
C SER A 298 17.56 -24.36 27.50
N ASP A 299 17.85 -23.10 27.88
CA ASP A 299 19.18 -22.77 28.35
C ASP A 299 19.14 -21.87 29.59
N GLY A 300 19.45 -22.48 30.76
CA GLY A 300 19.54 -21.82 32.05
C GLY A 300 20.79 -20.93 32.23
N SER A 301 21.35 -20.38 31.14
CA SER A 301 22.46 -19.44 31.19
C SER A 301 21.97 -17.99 31.12
N GLU A 302 21.98 -17.30 32.23
CA GLU A 302 21.70 -15.86 32.38
C GLU A 302 22.70 -14.93 31.65
N GLN A 303 23.55 -15.44 30.77
CA GLN A 303 24.61 -14.69 30.07
C GLN A 303 24.44 -14.67 28.55
N ALA A 304 23.24 -14.47 28.03
CA ALA A 304 23.10 -14.13 26.64
C ALA A 304 23.47 -12.64 26.45
N ASP A 305 24.54 -12.38 25.69
CA ASP A 305 25.06 -11.06 25.36
C ASP A 305 23.94 -10.17 24.79
N ALA A 306 23.90 -8.89 25.19
CA ALA A 306 22.90 -7.93 24.71
C ALA A 306 22.87 -7.82 23.16
N SER A 307 23.97 -8.23 22.48
CA SER A 307 24.08 -8.30 21.02
C SER A 307 23.26 -9.44 20.39
N ASP A 308 23.05 -10.56 21.11
CA ASP A 308 22.25 -11.69 20.61
C ASP A 308 20.74 -11.52 20.87
N LYS A 309 20.38 -10.80 21.95
CA LYS A 309 18.97 -10.38 22.18
C LYS A 309 18.47 -9.39 21.11
N ALA A 310 19.35 -8.61 20.51
CA ALA A 310 19.00 -7.70 19.41
C ALA A 310 18.78 -8.43 18.05
N LYS A 311 19.19 -9.70 17.94
CA LYS A 311 19.01 -10.53 16.73
C LYS A 311 17.76 -11.40 16.76
N SER A 312 17.08 -11.56 17.90
CA SER A 312 15.84 -12.33 17.99
C SER A 312 14.63 -11.39 17.74
N GLY A 313 14.09 -11.41 16.53
CA GLY A 313 12.83 -10.70 16.21
C GLY A 313 11.67 -11.16 17.10
N TYR A 314 10.67 -10.30 17.28
CA TYR A 314 9.47 -10.57 18.09
C TYR A 314 8.64 -11.75 17.54
N PHE A 315 8.58 -11.87 16.21
CA PHE A 315 7.87 -12.94 15.50
C PHE A 315 8.82 -14.04 15.03
N GLU A 316 8.28 -15.22 14.72
CA GLU A 316 9.03 -16.34 14.13
C GLU A 316 9.59 -15.97 12.75
N LYS A 317 8.84 -15.15 12.00
CA LYS A 317 9.22 -14.57 10.70
C LYS A 317 9.27 -13.04 10.82
N GLU A 318 10.30 -12.40 10.28
CA GLU A 318 10.36 -10.95 10.14
C GLU A 318 9.26 -10.45 9.20
N LEU A 319 8.48 -9.45 9.67
CA LEU A 319 7.43 -8.82 8.89
C LEU A 319 8.02 -7.92 7.81
N THR A 320 7.38 -7.95 6.66
CA THR A 320 7.68 -7.12 5.49
C THR A 320 6.49 -6.23 5.12
N ILE A 321 6.68 -5.28 4.21
CA ILE A 321 5.57 -4.51 3.64
C ILE A 321 4.52 -5.42 3.02
N SER A 322 4.93 -6.47 2.29
CA SER A 322 4.00 -7.45 1.72
C SER A 322 3.14 -8.14 2.78
N ASP A 323 3.68 -8.45 3.95
CA ASP A 323 2.89 -9.02 5.04
C ASP A 323 1.82 -8.02 5.53
N LEU A 324 2.13 -6.73 5.60
CA LEU A 324 1.16 -5.70 5.96
C LEU A 324 0.06 -5.58 4.88
N VAL A 325 0.43 -5.56 3.60
CA VAL A 325 -0.50 -5.50 2.46
C VAL A 325 -1.46 -6.68 2.44
N PHE A 326 -1.00 -7.90 2.71
CA PHE A 326 -1.81 -9.11 2.54
C PHE A 326 -2.44 -9.64 3.83
N LEU A 327 -1.88 -9.34 4.99
CA LEU A 327 -2.36 -9.86 6.26
C LEU A 327 -3.10 -8.81 7.10
N VAL A 328 -2.63 -7.57 7.14
CA VAL A 328 -3.21 -6.51 7.98
C VAL A 328 -4.23 -5.69 7.18
N GLY A 329 -3.83 -5.11 6.06
CA GLY A 329 -4.66 -4.21 5.26
C GLY A 329 -6.04 -4.77 4.90
N PRO A 330 -6.15 -6.00 4.34
CA PRO A 330 -7.44 -6.55 3.95
C PRO A 330 -8.42 -6.78 5.10
N ARG A 331 -7.92 -7.03 6.32
CA ARG A 331 -8.75 -7.20 7.51
C ARG A 331 -9.30 -5.86 7.99
N ILE A 332 -8.44 -4.86 8.12
CA ILE A 332 -8.85 -3.50 8.51
C ILE A 332 -9.85 -2.94 7.49
N ASN A 333 -9.55 -3.04 6.19
CA ASN A 333 -10.45 -2.60 5.13
C ASN A 333 -11.80 -3.35 5.11
N ALA A 334 -11.84 -4.61 5.56
CA ALA A 334 -13.08 -5.37 5.60
C ALA A 334 -14.08 -4.79 6.61
N ALA A 335 -13.62 -4.23 7.72
CA ALA A 335 -14.50 -3.57 8.69
C ALA A 335 -15.30 -2.44 8.02
N GLY A 336 -14.64 -1.52 7.30
CA GLY A 336 -15.29 -0.42 6.57
C GLY A 336 -16.10 -0.85 5.33
N ARG A 337 -16.01 -2.11 4.89
CA ARG A 337 -16.79 -2.66 3.76
C ARG A 337 -18.04 -3.42 4.18
N ILE A 338 -18.00 -4.06 5.34
CA ILE A 338 -19.04 -4.99 5.81
C ILE A 338 -19.82 -4.40 6.99
N ARG A 339 -19.16 -3.59 7.82
CA ARG A 339 -19.73 -2.99 9.03
C ARG A 339 -19.25 -1.53 9.18
N SER A 340 -18.51 -1.24 10.24
CA SER A 340 -18.01 0.08 10.56
C SER A 340 -16.50 0.07 10.76
N ALA A 341 -15.79 1.00 10.13
CA ALA A 341 -14.35 1.20 10.32
C ALA A 341 -13.98 1.74 11.72
N PHE A 342 -14.98 2.13 12.53
CA PHE A 342 -14.78 2.53 13.92
C PHE A 342 -14.06 1.46 14.74
N ASP A 343 -14.39 0.17 14.54
CA ASP A 343 -13.72 -0.94 15.23
C ASP A 343 -12.26 -1.08 14.83
N SER A 344 -11.89 -0.71 13.61
CA SER A 344 -10.49 -0.66 13.17
C SER A 344 -9.68 0.39 13.94
N VAL A 345 -10.23 1.58 14.15
CA VAL A 345 -9.59 2.61 14.99
C VAL A 345 -9.46 2.14 16.44
N ARG A 346 -10.52 1.57 17.01
CA ARG A 346 -10.48 1.01 18.39
C ARG A 346 -9.43 -0.07 18.55
N LEU A 347 -9.29 -0.96 17.56
CA LEU A 347 -8.27 -1.99 17.57
C LEU A 347 -6.86 -1.39 17.60
N MET A 348 -6.61 -0.34 16.82
CA MET A 348 -5.31 0.33 16.77
C MET A 348 -5.01 1.17 18.01
N LEU A 349 -6.04 1.60 18.75
CA LEU A 349 -5.91 2.41 19.97
C LEU A 349 -5.78 1.59 21.24
N THR A 350 -6.33 0.37 21.30
CA THR A 350 -6.36 -0.40 22.55
C THR A 350 -4.97 -0.89 22.98
N GLU A 351 -4.66 -0.69 24.26
CA GLU A 351 -3.47 -1.25 24.89
C GLU A 351 -3.77 -2.57 25.64
N ASP A 352 -5.06 -2.91 25.82
CA ASP A 352 -5.49 -4.15 26.48
C ASP A 352 -5.46 -5.33 25.48
N PRO A 353 -4.60 -6.36 25.73
CA PRO A 353 -4.52 -7.52 24.85
C PRO A 353 -5.81 -8.37 24.78
N ALA A 354 -6.69 -8.28 25.78
CA ALA A 354 -7.97 -9.01 25.76
C ALA A 354 -8.96 -8.32 24.82
N ILE A 355 -9.08 -6.98 24.91
CA ILE A 355 -9.89 -6.17 24.01
C ILE A 355 -9.34 -6.28 22.57
N ALA A 356 -8.02 -6.23 22.40
CA ALA A 356 -7.37 -6.40 21.10
C ALA A 356 -7.74 -7.73 20.44
N ARG A 357 -7.74 -8.84 21.20
CA ARG A 357 -8.12 -10.15 20.67
C ARG A 357 -9.57 -10.19 20.24
N GLN A 358 -10.50 -9.64 21.03
CA GLN A 358 -11.92 -9.61 20.68
C GLN A 358 -12.16 -8.81 19.39
N LEU A 359 -11.63 -7.58 19.31
CA LEU A 359 -11.77 -6.74 18.12
C LEU A 359 -11.12 -7.38 16.88
N ALA A 360 -9.97 -8.03 17.04
CA ALA A 360 -9.32 -8.72 15.92
C ALA A 360 -10.12 -9.94 15.45
N GLU A 361 -10.82 -10.65 16.35
CA GLU A 361 -11.74 -11.75 16.01
C GLU A 361 -12.90 -11.23 15.18
N ASP A 362 -13.56 -10.17 15.63
CA ASP A 362 -14.68 -9.55 14.92
C ASP A 362 -14.27 -9.06 13.53
N ILE A 363 -13.15 -8.33 13.44
CA ILE A 363 -12.60 -7.83 12.17
C ILE A 363 -12.18 -8.98 11.23
N ASN A 364 -11.62 -10.06 11.78
CA ASN A 364 -11.31 -11.23 10.96
C ASN A 364 -12.58 -11.93 10.46
N ALA A 365 -13.65 -11.97 11.24
CA ALA A 365 -14.96 -12.47 10.79
C ALA A 365 -15.51 -11.63 9.64
N TYR A 366 -15.44 -10.29 9.72
CA TYR A 366 -15.81 -9.40 8.60
C TYR A 366 -14.95 -9.66 7.35
N ASN A 367 -13.66 -9.91 7.51
CA ASN A 367 -12.80 -10.24 6.38
C ASN A 367 -13.12 -11.60 5.75
N MET A 368 -13.56 -12.59 6.53
CA MET A 368 -14.03 -13.88 6.00
C MET A 368 -15.34 -13.69 5.22
N GLU A 369 -16.33 -12.99 5.79
CA GLU A 369 -17.57 -12.64 5.12
C GLU A 369 -17.31 -11.90 3.80
N ARG A 370 -16.44 -10.88 3.82
CA ARG A 370 -16.03 -10.16 2.61
C ARG A 370 -15.42 -11.09 1.55
N LYS A 371 -14.55 -12.05 1.96
CA LYS A 371 -13.93 -13.02 1.04
C LYS A 371 -14.96 -13.94 0.40
N ASP A 372 -15.94 -14.42 1.16
CA ASP A 372 -16.98 -15.30 0.65
C ASP A 372 -17.86 -14.55 -0.36
N LEU A 373 -18.25 -13.30 -0.05
CA LEU A 373 -19.03 -12.44 -0.95
C LEU A 373 -18.25 -12.15 -2.25
N ASP A 374 -16.97 -11.74 -2.16
CA ASP A 374 -16.19 -11.40 -3.34
C ASP A 374 -15.85 -12.63 -4.20
N THR A 375 -15.62 -13.78 -3.58
CA THR A 375 -15.35 -15.03 -4.31
C THR A 375 -16.58 -15.51 -5.06
N SER A 376 -17.73 -15.56 -4.39
CA SER A 376 -19.00 -15.99 -4.99
C SER A 376 -19.39 -15.07 -6.16
N ALA A 377 -19.32 -13.75 -5.99
CA ALA A 377 -19.63 -12.80 -7.05
C ALA A 377 -18.63 -12.88 -8.22
N THR A 378 -17.33 -13.08 -7.93
CA THR A 378 -16.31 -13.24 -8.98
C THR A 378 -16.51 -14.51 -9.80
N GLU A 379 -16.81 -15.64 -9.16
CA GLU A 379 -17.07 -16.90 -9.87
C GLU A 379 -18.34 -16.83 -10.72
N GLU A 380 -19.37 -16.17 -10.22
CA GLU A 380 -20.58 -15.93 -10.99
C GLU A 380 -20.32 -15.00 -12.18
N ALA A 381 -19.61 -13.89 -11.97
CA ALA A 381 -19.24 -12.97 -13.04
C ALA A 381 -18.46 -13.69 -14.15
N LYS A 382 -17.45 -14.51 -13.78
CA LYS A 382 -16.67 -15.32 -14.74
C LYS A 382 -17.54 -16.28 -15.52
N ARG A 383 -18.44 -17.02 -14.85
CA ARG A 383 -19.37 -17.93 -15.51
C ARG A 383 -20.27 -17.22 -16.54
N ARG A 384 -20.75 -16.01 -16.23
CA ARG A 384 -21.55 -15.21 -17.18
C ARG A 384 -20.72 -14.79 -18.38
N ILE A 385 -19.51 -14.29 -18.17
CA ILE A 385 -18.60 -13.86 -19.24
C ILE A 385 -18.25 -15.03 -20.16
N ASP A 386 -17.93 -16.20 -19.62
CA ASP A 386 -17.49 -17.37 -20.40
C ASP A 386 -18.62 -18.00 -21.21
N ASN A 387 -19.86 -17.99 -20.68
CA ASN A 387 -21.01 -18.66 -21.29
C ASN A 387 -21.86 -17.76 -22.19
N ASP A 388 -21.79 -16.43 -22.06
CA ASP A 388 -22.59 -15.53 -22.87
C ASP A 388 -21.78 -15.00 -24.07
N PRO A 389 -22.20 -15.31 -25.31
CA PRO A 389 -21.55 -14.83 -26.53
C PRO A 389 -21.44 -13.30 -26.62
N PHE A 390 -22.30 -12.56 -25.91
CA PHE A 390 -22.28 -11.12 -25.85
C PHE A 390 -20.89 -10.58 -25.44
N TYR A 391 -20.29 -11.14 -24.38
CA TYR A 391 -19.01 -10.67 -23.85
C TYR A 391 -17.78 -11.02 -24.71
N ARG A 392 -17.91 -12.04 -25.59
CA ARG A 392 -16.80 -12.49 -26.45
C ARG A 392 -16.37 -11.45 -27.44
N GLY A 393 -17.32 -10.66 -27.96
CA GLY A 393 -17.07 -9.64 -28.98
C GLY A 393 -16.77 -8.26 -28.41
N HIS A 394 -16.85 -8.06 -27.08
CA HIS A 394 -16.65 -6.78 -26.44
C HIS A 394 -15.21 -6.62 -25.91
N GLN A 395 -14.68 -5.42 -26.00
CA GLN A 395 -13.39 -5.04 -25.42
C GLN A 395 -13.52 -4.50 -24.00
N SER A 396 -14.74 -4.18 -23.56
CA SER A 396 -15.09 -3.86 -22.19
C SER A 396 -15.94 -4.96 -21.55
N LEU A 397 -15.97 -5.02 -20.22
CA LEU A 397 -16.85 -5.90 -19.47
C LEU A 397 -17.69 -5.06 -18.50
N VAL A 398 -18.99 -5.00 -18.76
CA VAL A 398 -19.94 -4.31 -17.89
C VAL A 398 -20.95 -5.35 -17.38
N LEU A 399 -20.95 -5.56 -16.07
CA LEU A 399 -21.73 -6.58 -15.39
C LEU A 399 -22.68 -5.94 -14.40
N TYR A 400 -23.87 -6.48 -14.26
CA TYR A 400 -24.86 -6.05 -13.27
C TYR A 400 -25.53 -7.23 -12.61
N ASP A 401 -25.59 -7.19 -11.29
CA ASP A 401 -26.45 -8.08 -10.51
C ASP A 401 -26.91 -7.37 -9.22
N PRO A 402 -28.23 -7.31 -8.96
CA PRO A 402 -28.78 -6.64 -7.78
C PRO A 402 -28.43 -7.34 -6.46
N SER A 403 -28.01 -8.60 -6.50
CA SER A 403 -27.65 -9.39 -5.31
C SER A 403 -26.21 -9.21 -4.85
N TRP A 404 -25.34 -8.63 -5.67
CA TRP A 404 -23.95 -8.44 -5.31
C TRP A 404 -23.79 -7.34 -4.27
N HIS A 405 -23.02 -7.62 -3.23
CA HIS A 405 -22.82 -6.68 -2.15
C HIS A 405 -21.98 -5.46 -2.61
N ARG A 406 -22.47 -4.24 -2.34
CA ARG A 406 -21.84 -2.98 -2.76
C ARG A 406 -20.36 -2.87 -2.30
N GLY A 407 -20.04 -3.36 -1.10
CA GLY A 407 -18.69 -3.34 -0.53
C GLY A 407 -17.65 -4.15 -1.29
N VAL A 408 -18.07 -5.09 -2.18
CA VAL A 408 -17.13 -5.99 -2.89
C VAL A 408 -17.08 -5.79 -4.40
N VAL A 409 -18.04 -5.06 -5.02
CA VAL A 409 -18.07 -4.91 -6.50
C VAL A 409 -16.77 -4.36 -7.08
N GLY A 410 -16.06 -3.48 -6.35
CA GLY A 410 -14.76 -2.99 -6.79
C GLY A 410 -13.66 -4.05 -6.75
N ILE A 411 -13.72 -5.00 -5.81
CA ILE A 411 -12.79 -6.14 -5.74
C ILE A 411 -13.09 -7.10 -6.90
N VAL A 412 -14.37 -7.38 -7.13
CA VAL A 412 -14.82 -8.22 -8.26
C VAL A 412 -14.35 -7.61 -9.59
N ALA A 413 -14.55 -6.30 -9.80
CA ALA A 413 -14.09 -5.61 -11.00
C ALA A 413 -12.57 -5.78 -11.21
N SER A 414 -11.75 -5.59 -10.16
CA SER A 414 -10.30 -5.81 -10.25
C SER A 414 -9.95 -7.24 -10.65
N ARG A 415 -10.58 -8.25 -10.05
CA ARG A 415 -10.35 -9.67 -10.37
C ARG A 415 -10.78 -10.05 -11.81
N ILE A 416 -11.81 -9.39 -12.32
CA ILE A 416 -12.25 -9.58 -13.71
C ILE A 416 -11.25 -8.92 -14.67
N VAL A 417 -10.76 -7.71 -14.37
CA VAL A 417 -9.65 -7.09 -15.14
C VAL A 417 -8.43 -8.00 -15.19
N GLU A 418 -8.00 -8.54 -14.05
CA GLU A 418 -6.86 -9.47 -13.99
C GLU A 418 -7.07 -10.75 -14.81
N ALA A 419 -8.29 -11.29 -14.83
CA ALA A 419 -8.59 -12.54 -15.51
C ALA A 419 -8.72 -12.37 -17.03
N TYR A 420 -9.33 -11.28 -17.49
CA TYR A 420 -9.70 -11.08 -18.90
C TYR A 420 -8.91 -9.99 -19.62
N ASN A 421 -8.13 -9.20 -18.86
CA ASN A 421 -7.33 -8.07 -19.39
C ASN A 421 -8.17 -7.07 -20.20
N LYS A 422 -9.33 -6.68 -19.63
CA LYS A 422 -10.29 -5.73 -20.24
C LYS A 422 -10.76 -4.71 -19.20
N PRO A 423 -10.97 -3.43 -19.56
CA PRO A 423 -11.65 -2.47 -18.70
C PRO A 423 -13.00 -3.02 -18.25
N THR A 424 -13.26 -2.97 -16.93
CA THR A 424 -14.41 -3.65 -16.32
C THR A 424 -15.16 -2.73 -15.39
N ILE A 425 -16.50 -2.74 -15.49
CA ILE A 425 -17.40 -2.09 -14.53
C ILE A 425 -18.34 -3.16 -13.97
N VAL A 426 -18.41 -3.22 -12.64
CA VAL A 426 -19.33 -4.13 -11.93
C VAL A 426 -20.34 -3.30 -11.15
N PHE A 427 -21.61 -3.47 -11.48
CA PHE A 427 -22.75 -2.78 -10.89
C PHE A 427 -23.54 -3.67 -9.95
N THR A 428 -24.19 -3.04 -8.98
CA THR A 428 -25.22 -3.60 -8.11
C THR A 428 -26.34 -2.59 -7.84
N GLU A 429 -27.39 -2.96 -7.15
CA GLU A 429 -28.47 -2.06 -6.77
C GLU A 429 -28.04 -1.18 -5.59
N GLY A 430 -28.25 0.14 -5.69
CA GLY A 430 -28.04 1.11 -4.64
C GLY A 430 -29.29 1.27 -3.76
N SER A 431 -29.13 1.91 -2.58
CA SER A 431 -30.20 2.11 -1.60
C SER A 431 -31.29 3.10 -2.05
N ASP A 432 -31.01 3.91 -3.06
CA ASP A 432 -31.82 5.01 -3.58
C ASP A 432 -32.52 4.69 -4.91
N GLY A 433 -32.50 3.40 -5.31
CA GLY A 433 -33.05 2.93 -6.59
C GLY A 433 -32.15 3.21 -7.80
N LEU A 434 -30.96 3.73 -7.58
CA LEU A 434 -29.92 3.84 -8.61
C LEU A 434 -29.16 2.53 -8.72
N ILE A 435 -28.56 2.29 -9.87
CA ILE A 435 -27.55 1.27 -10.06
C ILE A 435 -26.20 1.90 -9.73
N THR A 436 -25.50 1.31 -8.77
CA THR A 436 -24.17 1.78 -8.33
C THR A 436 -23.10 0.75 -8.67
N GLY A 437 -21.96 1.20 -9.15
CA GLY A 437 -20.89 0.30 -9.57
C GLY A 437 -19.49 0.83 -9.30
N SER A 438 -18.54 -0.03 -9.57
CA SER A 438 -17.13 0.29 -9.52
C SER A 438 -16.46 -0.10 -10.82
N ALA A 439 -15.77 0.86 -11.42
CA ALA A 439 -14.95 0.67 -12.61
C ALA A 439 -13.49 0.38 -12.23
N ARG A 440 -12.86 -0.50 -12.99
CA ARG A 440 -11.42 -0.80 -12.93
C ARG A 440 -10.88 -0.88 -14.35
N SER A 441 -9.65 -0.44 -14.55
CA SER A 441 -9.06 -0.35 -15.87
C SER A 441 -7.64 -0.87 -15.92
N LEU A 442 -7.15 -1.03 -17.14
CA LEU A 442 -5.77 -1.31 -17.47
C LEU A 442 -4.96 0.00 -17.50
N LYS A 443 -3.63 -0.12 -17.47
CA LYS A 443 -2.70 1.02 -17.51
C LYS A 443 -2.89 1.88 -18.77
N GLU A 444 -3.28 1.25 -19.85
CA GLU A 444 -3.42 1.84 -21.19
C GLU A 444 -4.72 2.63 -21.39
N PHE A 445 -5.74 2.44 -20.53
CA PHE A 445 -7.05 3.05 -20.71
C PHE A 445 -7.46 3.90 -19.49
N ASP A 446 -7.82 5.15 -19.73
CA ASP A 446 -8.32 6.06 -18.70
C ASP A 446 -9.84 5.90 -18.52
N VAL A 447 -10.24 5.19 -17.46
CA VAL A 447 -11.66 4.95 -17.19
C VAL A 447 -12.37 6.21 -16.69
N HIS A 448 -11.66 7.14 -16.05
CA HIS A 448 -12.27 8.39 -15.57
C HIS A 448 -12.66 9.29 -16.77
N GLU A 449 -11.75 9.48 -17.74
CA GLU A 449 -12.04 10.22 -18.97
C GLU A 449 -13.21 9.58 -19.75
N ALA A 450 -13.27 8.24 -19.80
CA ALA A 450 -14.37 7.56 -20.46
C ALA A 450 -15.72 7.78 -19.74
N LEU A 451 -15.73 7.79 -18.40
CA LEU A 451 -16.94 8.10 -17.62
C LEU A 451 -17.36 9.57 -17.80
N GLU A 452 -16.41 10.50 -17.88
CA GLU A 452 -16.69 11.91 -18.16
C GLU A 452 -17.42 12.10 -19.50
N LYS A 453 -17.00 11.36 -20.54
CA LYS A 453 -17.68 11.33 -21.86
C LYS A 453 -19.06 10.67 -21.83
N CYS A 454 -19.41 9.99 -20.74
CA CYS A 454 -20.73 9.41 -20.48
C CYS A 454 -21.56 10.21 -19.46
N ALA A 455 -21.11 11.38 -19.02
CA ALA A 455 -21.69 12.14 -17.91
C ALA A 455 -23.20 12.39 -18.01
N ASP A 456 -23.73 12.57 -19.23
CA ASP A 456 -25.16 12.77 -19.51
C ASP A 456 -26.03 11.53 -19.21
N LEU A 457 -25.43 10.35 -19.09
CA LEU A 457 -26.10 9.09 -18.74
C LEU A 457 -25.94 8.72 -17.27
N LEU A 458 -25.08 9.44 -16.53
CA LEU A 458 -24.70 9.15 -15.16
C LEU A 458 -25.35 10.13 -14.17
N GLU A 459 -25.67 9.66 -12.98
CA GLU A 459 -26.09 10.53 -11.87
C GLU A 459 -24.88 11.00 -11.06
N HIS A 460 -23.93 10.09 -10.80
CA HIS A 460 -22.68 10.40 -10.11
C HIS A 460 -21.53 9.57 -10.69
N PHE A 461 -20.37 10.18 -10.81
CA PHE A 461 -19.13 9.47 -11.06
C PHE A 461 -17.94 10.21 -10.43
N GLY A 462 -16.86 9.49 -10.14
CA GLY A 462 -15.63 10.06 -9.62
C GLY A 462 -14.57 9.01 -9.41
N GLY A 463 -13.32 9.43 -9.43
CA GLY A 463 -12.17 8.52 -9.28
C GLY A 463 -10.96 9.02 -10.03
N HIS A 464 -10.17 8.05 -10.51
CA HIS A 464 -8.90 8.27 -11.21
C HIS A 464 -8.81 7.38 -12.45
N LYS A 465 -7.74 7.56 -13.22
CA LYS A 465 -7.47 6.81 -14.46
C LYS A 465 -7.73 5.30 -14.35
N SER A 466 -7.33 4.65 -13.26
CA SER A 466 -7.39 3.18 -13.12
C SER A 466 -8.61 2.67 -12.35
N ALA A 467 -9.32 3.53 -11.62
CA ALA A 467 -10.43 3.13 -10.76
C ALA A 467 -11.41 4.30 -10.55
N ALA A 468 -12.70 4.02 -10.68
CA ALA A 468 -13.74 5.01 -10.45
C ALA A 468 -15.00 4.38 -9.84
N GLY A 469 -15.75 5.20 -9.08
CA GLY A 469 -17.13 4.92 -8.70
C GLY A 469 -18.08 5.51 -9.73
N VAL A 470 -19.24 4.87 -9.96
CA VAL A 470 -20.22 5.31 -10.95
C VAL A 470 -21.63 4.92 -10.51
N SER A 471 -22.60 5.82 -10.73
CA SER A 471 -24.02 5.54 -10.49
C SER A 471 -24.87 6.04 -11.65
N LEU A 472 -25.90 5.29 -12.00
CA LEU A 472 -26.79 5.63 -13.10
C LEU A 472 -28.21 5.10 -12.84
N ARG A 473 -29.19 5.63 -13.59
CA ARG A 473 -30.55 5.10 -13.60
C ARG A 473 -30.63 3.84 -14.45
N LYS A 474 -31.49 2.91 -14.04
CA LYS A 474 -31.64 1.60 -14.71
C LYS A 474 -32.00 1.73 -16.20
N GLU A 475 -32.79 2.70 -16.56
CA GLU A 475 -33.18 3.02 -17.93
C GLU A 475 -31.98 3.44 -18.81
N ASN A 476 -30.92 4.02 -18.23
CA ASN A 476 -29.75 4.45 -18.95
C ASN A 476 -28.72 3.32 -19.18
N MET A 477 -28.87 2.17 -18.52
CA MET A 477 -27.88 1.09 -18.54
C MET A 477 -27.52 0.65 -19.95
N ARG A 478 -28.50 0.50 -20.86
CA ARG A 478 -28.23 0.03 -22.22
C ARG A 478 -27.43 1.07 -23.02
N ALA A 479 -27.85 2.33 -22.97
CA ALA A 479 -27.17 3.41 -23.67
C ALA A 479 -25.74 3.62 -23.14
N PHE A 480 -25.55 3.48 -21.82
CA PHE A 480 -24.25 3.53 -21.17
C PHE A 480 -23.33 2.39 -21.65
N LEU A 481 -23.83 1.14 -21.67
CA LEU A 481 -23.10 -0.03 -22.16
C LEU A 481 -22.56 0.17 -23.58
N ASP A 482 -23.45 0.60 -24.49
CA ASP A 482 -23.10 0.76 -25.90
C ASP A 482 -22.05 1.89 -26.09
N ARG A 483 -22.19 3.01 -25.36
CA ARG A 483 -21.24 4.13 -25.42
C ARG A 483 -19.90 3.79 -24.76
N PHE A 484 -19.91 3.14 -23.61
CA PHE A 484 -18.68 2.76 -22.93
C PHE A 484 -17.85 1.76 -23.75
N GLU A 485 -18.49 0.76 -24.36
CA GLU A 485 -17.83 -0.17 -25.28
C GLU A 485 -17.21 0.56 -26.47
N GLN A 486 -17.93 1.52 -27.07
CA GLN A 486 -17.40 2.34 -28.16
C GLN A 486 -16.13 3.10 -27.72
N LEU A 487 -16.16 3.77 -26.57
CA LEU A 487 -15.01 4.52 -26.03
C LEU A 487 -13.81 3.62 -25.74
N VAL A 488 -14.05 2.40 -25.23
CA VAL A 488 -12.98 1.42 -25.01
C VAL A 488 -12.35 0.99 -26.34
N ARG A 489 -13.15 0.69 -27.37
CA ARG A 489 -12.64 0.35 -28.72
C ARG A 489 -11.83 1.48 -29.33
N GLU A 490 -12.30 2.71 -29.21
CA GLU A 490 -11.59 3.90 -29.73
C GLU A 490 -10.27 4.14 -28.99
N GLY A 491 -10.24 3.91 -27.65
CA GLY A 491 -9.08 4.18 -26.80
C GLY A 491 -8.02 3.08 -26.81
N MET A 492 -8.42 1.82 -26.94
CA MET A 492 -7.50 0.67 -26.87
C MET A 492 -7.12 0.08 -28.24
N GLY A 493 -7.85 0.43 -29.31
CA GLY A 493 -7.68 -0.19 -30.62
C GLY A 493 -8.22 -1.64 -30.66
N GLU A 494 -7.90 -2.37 -31.73
CA GLU A 494 -8.37 -3.76 -31.92
C GLU A 494 -7.35 -4.81 -31.44
N GLU A 495 -6.16 -4.43 -31.03
CA GLU A 495 -5.10 -5.37 -30.61
C GLU A 495 -5.36 -5.91 -29.20
N GLU A 496 -5.17 -7.22 -29.03
CA GLU A 496 -5.23 -7.84 -27.72
C GLU A 496 -4.04 -7.35 -26.87
N VAL A 497 -4.30 -6.72 -25.73
CA VAL A 497 -3.25 -6.27 -24.80
C VAL A 497 -2.56 -7.48 -24.20
N VAL A 498 -1.30 -7.68 -24.56
CA VAL A 498 -0.47 -8.77 -24.05
C VAL A 498 0.11 -8.34 -22.70
N PRO A 499 -0.11 -9.10 -21.60
CA PRO A 499 0.47 -8.78 -20.30
C PRO A 499 1.99 -8.66 -20.38
N GLU A 500 2.54 -7.65 -19.72
CA GLU A 500 3.97 -7.37 -19.68
C GLU A 500 4.57 -7.77 -18.33
N VAL A 501 5.85 -8.16 -18.36
CA VAL A 501 6.67 -8.32 -17.16
C VAL A 501 7.90 -7.43 -17.32
N GLU A 502 8.01 -6.42 -16.48
CA GLU A 502 9.20 -5.59 -16.41
C GLU A 502 10.33 -6.41 -15.77
N VAL A 503 11.49 -6.40 -16.41
CA VAL A 503 12.70 -7.13 -16.00
C VAL A 503 13.78 -6.09 -15.70
N ASP A 504 14.34 -6.14 -14.50
CA ASP A 504 15.36 -5.19 -14.07
C ASP A 504 16.74 -5.55 -14.65
N ALA A 505 17.09 -6.84 -14.73
CA ALA A 505 18.37 -7.26 -15.31
C ALA A 505 18.37 -8.71 -15.83
N GLU A 506 19.21 -8.97 -16.83
CA GLU A 506 19.60 -10.32 -17.22
C GLU A 506 20.85 -10.75 -16.44
N ILE A 507 20.79 -11.90 -15.75
CA ILE A 507 21.88 -12.41 -14.90
C ILE A 507 22.14 -13.90 -15.16
N GLY A 508 23.42 -14.31 -15.03
CA GLY A 508 23.79 -15.72 -14.93
C GLY A 508 23.70 -16.23 -13.49
N PHE A 509 23.53 -17.54 -13.29
CA PHE A 509 23.49 -18.10 -11.94
C PHE A 509 24.82 -17.95 -11.19
N SER A 510 25.95 -17.84 -11.88
CA SER A 510 27.27 -17.54 -11.31
C SER A 510 27.35 -16.18 -10.59
N GLN A 511 26.45 -15.24 -10.95
CA GLN A 511 26.37 -13.91 -10.33
C GLN A 511 25.56 -13.91 -9.03
N ILE A 512 24.77 -14.94 -8.77
CA ILE A 512 23.96 -15.09 -7.53
C ILE A 512 24.86 -15.53 -6.38
N THR A 513 25.77 -14.65 -5.97
CA THR A 513 26.72 -14.91 -4.88
C THR A 513 26.14 -14.54 -3.51
N PRO A 514 26.69 -15.07 -2.40
CA PRO A 514 26.28 -14.64 -1.05
C PRO A 514 26.47 -13.13 -0.81
N LYS A 515 27.47 -12.51 -1.45
CA LYS A 515 27.67 -11.06 -1.39
C LYS A 515 26.54 -10.33 -2.12
N PHE A 516 26.20 -10.77 -3.33
CA PHE A 516 25.11 -10.21 -4.12
C PHE A 516 23.77 -10.23 -3.34
N LEU A 517 23.41 -11.39 -2.81
CA LEU A 517 22.18 -11.57 -2.03
C LEU A 517 22.14 -10.70 -0.77
N ARG A 518 23.27 -10.60 -0.07
CA ARG A 518 23.34 -9.74 1.14
C ARG A 518 23.15 -8.25 0.81
N ILE A 519 23.63 -7.79 -0.34
CA ILE A 519 23.42 -6.42 -0.79
C ILE A 519 21.97 -6.25 -1.25
N LEU A 520 21.44 -7.21 -2.02
CA LEU A 520 20.07 -7.17 -2.50
C LEU A 520 19.03 -7.06 -1.36
N LYS A 521 19.26 -7.77 -0.25
CA LYS A 521 18.43 -7.65 0.96
C LYS A 521 18.39 -6.24 1.55
N GLN A 522 19.45 -5.45 1.39
CA GLN A 522 19.50 -4.08 1.91
C GLN A 522 18.63 -3.11 1.09
N PHE A 523 18.11 -3.53 -0.07
CA PHE A 523 17.10 -2.75 -0.79
C PHE A 523 15.76 -2.72 -0.06
N ALA A 524 15.49 -3.65 0.85
CA ALA A 524 14.28 -3.61 1.69
C ALA A 524 14.20 -2.32 2.53
N PRO A 525 12.98 -1.82 2.85
CA PRO A 525 11.67 -2.39 2.51
C PRO A 525 11.32 -2.26 1.03
N PHE A 526 10.74 -3.33 0.46
CA PHE A 526 10.27 -3.35 -0.92
C PHE A 526 8.79 -2.93 -1.00
N GLY A 527 8.41 -2.34 -2.12
CA GLY A 527 7.05 -1.90 -2.44
C GLY A 527 7.05 -1.03 -3.70
N PRO A 528 5.99 -0.26 -3.99
CA PRO A 528 5.91 0.57 -5.19
C PRO A 528 7.17 1.44 -5.36
N GLU A 529 7.64 1.59 -6.59
CA GLU A 529 8.90 2.25 -7.01
C GLU A 529 10.19 1.62 -6.46
N ASN A 530 10.11 0.75 -5.47
CA ASN A 530 11.20 -0.10 -4.98
C ASN A 530 10.76 -1.56 -4.96
N ASN A 531 10.28 -2.07 -6.08
CA ASN A 531 9.84 -3.46 -6.20
C ASN A 531 11.00 -4.44 -5.98
N VAL A 532 10.66 -5.66 -5.53
CA VAL A 532 11.62 -6.78 -5.53
C VAL A 532 12.12 -6.98 -6.94
N PRO A 533 13.45 -6.94 -7.19
CA PRO A 533 13.98 -7.04 -8.53
C PRO A 533 13.62 -8.34 -9.25
N VAL A 534 13.30 -8.20 -10.53
CA VAL A 534 12.95 -9.28 -11.43
C VAL A 534 14.12 -9.51 -12.37
N PHE A 535 14.61 -10.75 -12.40
CA PHE A 535 15.74 -11.15 -13.20
C PHE A 535 15.32 -12.10 -14.32
N VAL A 536 16.12 -12.13 -15.37
CA VAL A 536 16.03 -13.16 -16.43
C VAL A 536 17.33 -13.94 -16.49
N THR A 537 17.23 -15.27 -16.60
CA THR A 537 18.34 -16.16 -16.99
C THR A 537 17.88 -17.01 -18.15
N ARG A 538 18.73 -17.11 -19.16
CA ARG A 538 18.45 -17.81 -20.41
C ARG A 538 19.07 -19.19 -20.45
N GLU A 539 18.61 -20.02 -21.41
CA GLU A 539 19.17 -21.32 -21.74
C GLU A 539 19.28 -22.27 -20.53
N LEU A 540 18.17 -22.44 -19.83
CA LEU A 540 18.05 -23.31 -18.68
C LEU A 540 17.43 -24.66 -19.06
N VAL A 541 17.68 -25.67 -18.23
CA VAL A 541 16.99 -26.96 -18.24
C VAL A 541 16.59 -27.37 -16.83
N ASP A 542 15.54 -28.21 -16.70
CA ASP A 542 15.23 -28.85 -15.42
C ASP A 542 16.17 -30.00 -15.14
N THR A 543 16.57 -30.20 -13.90
CA THR A 543 17.44 -31.32 -13.48
C THR A 543 16.70 -32.66 -13.40
N GLY A 544 15.44 -32.74 -13.83
CA GLY A 544 14.60 -33.94 -13.84
C GLY A 544 13.64 -34.07 -12.66
N GLY A 545 13.55 -33.04 -11.81
CA GLY A 545 12.71 -33.04 -10.60
C GLY A 545 11.37 -32.33 -10.73
N ALA A 546 10.99 -31.87 -11.93
CA ALA A 546 9.77 -31.10 -12.13
C ALA A 546 8.51 -31.87 -11.75
N ARG A 547 7.65 -31.24 -10.91
CA ARG A 547 6.38 -31.79 -10.43
C ARG A 547 5.38 -30.71 -10.07
N ILE A 548 4.10 -31.09 -10.12
CA ILE A 548 3.01 -30.24 -9.62
C ILE A 548 2.96 -30.34 -8.09
N VAL A 549 2.76 -29.20 -7.45
CA VAL A 549 2.48 -29.06 -6.01
C VAL A 549 1.25 -28.15 -5.83
N GLY A 550 0.45 -28.42 -4.79
CA GLY A 550 -0.82 -27.70 -4.60
C GLY A 550 -1.78 -27.92 -5.78
N SER A 551 -2.59 -26.91 -6.10
CA SER A 551 -3.64 -27.01 -7.12
C SER A 551 -3.10 -27.00 -8.56
N ASN A 552 -2.08 -26.20 -8.86
CA ASN A 552 -1.48 -26.07 -10.20
C ASN A 552 -0.11 -25.35 -10.16
N HIS A 553 0.68 -25.51 -9.09
CA HIS A 553 1.99 -24.87 -9.01
C HIS A 553 3.07 -25.85 -9.48
N LEU A 554 4.02 -25.35 -10.26
CA LEU A 554 5.13 -26.15 -10.75
C LEU A 554 6.37 -25.94 -9.87
N LYS A 555 6.89 -27.01 -9.27
CA LYS A 555 8.16 -27.01 -8.52
C LYS A 555 9.20 -27.81 -9.28
N PHE A 556 10.41 -27.24 -9.46
CA PHE A 556 11.50 -27.83 -10.23
C PHE A 556 12.85 -27.30 -9.76
N SER A 557 13.94 -27.73 -10.40
CA SER A 557 15.28 -27.19 -10.17
C SER A 557 15.93 -26.85 -11.50
N ALA A 558 16.20 -25.57 -11.70
CA ALA A 558 16.79 -25.05 -12.94
C ALA A 558 18.32 -25.04 -12.88
N ILE A 559 18.96 -25.37 -14.01
CA ILE A 559 20.40 -25.28 -14.20
C ILE A 559 20.71 -24.70 -15.58
N PRO A 560 21.66 -23.75 -15.70
CA PRO A 560 22.13 -23.27 -17.00
C PRO A 560 22.90 -24.35 -17.76
N ILE A 561 22.72 -24.40 -19.09
CA ILE A 561 23.41 -25.36 -19.94
C ILE A 561 24.88 -24.98 -20.09
N MET A 562 25.21 -23.70 -20.17
CA MET A 562 26.54 -23.19 -20.49
C MET A 562 27.39 -22.81 -19.28
N GLU A 563 26.79 -22.72 -18.09
CA GLU A 563 27.49 -22.35 -16.85
C GLU A 563 27.70 -23.57 -15.94
N ARG A 564 28.89 -23.66 -15.33
CA ARG A 564 29.19 -24.68 -14.30
C ARG A 564 28.79 -24.15 -12.93
N THR A 565 27.50 -24.19 -12.62
CA THR A 565 26.96 -23.74 -11.36
C THR A 565 26.09 -24.82 -10.73
N SER A 566 25.73 -24.63 -9.46
CA SER A 566 24.71 -25.47 -8.80
C SER A 566 23.31 -25.12 -9.30
N PRO A 567 22.40 -26.11 -9.37
CA PRO A 567 21.01 -25.84 -9.70
C PRO A 567 20.33 -25.03 -8.59
N TYR A 568 19.38 -24.16 -8.96
CA TYR A 568 18.53 -23.46 -8.01
C TYR A 568 17.12 -24.06 -7.99
N PRO A 569 16.55 -24.31 -6.80
CA PRO A 569 15.14 -24.66 -6.68
C PRO A 569 14.25 -23.50 -7.15
N ALA A 570 13.19 -23.83 -7.86
CA ALA A 570 12.26 -22.88 -8.45
C ALA A 570 10.81 -23.28 -8.17
N ILE A 571 9.95 -22.27 -8.00
CA ILE A 571 8.51 -22.43 -7.90
C ILE A 571 7.83 -21.46 -8.87
N ALA A 572 6.94 -22.00 -9.73
CA ALA A 572 6.12 -21.24 -10.66
C ALA A 572 4.65 -21.41 -10.27
N PHE A 573 4.04 -20.37 -9.73
CA PHE A 573 2.65 -20.41 -9.28
C PHE A 573 1.70 -20.42 -10.49
N GLN A 574 0.70 -21.34 -10.48
CA GLN A 574 -0.31 -21.50 -11.52
C GLN A 574 0.24 -21.76 -12.94
N GLN A 575 1.45 -22.36 -13.05
CA GLN A 575 2.11 -22.63 -14.33
C GLN A 575 2.37 -24.13 -14.53
N GLY A 576 1.51 -25.00 -13.98
CA GLY A 576 1.66 -26.45 -14.06
C GLY A 576 1.65 -27.01 -15.49
N GLU A 577 1.09 -26.32 -16.46
CA GLU A 577 1.04 -26.70 -17.87
C GLU A 577 2.45 -26.81 -18.50
N ALA A 578 3.47 -26.13 -17.97
CA ALA A 578 4.84 -26.22 -18.44
C ALA A 578 5.50 -27.59 -18.11
N LEU A 579 4.91 -28.37 -17.18
CA LEU A 579 5.49 -29.65 -16.72
C LEU A 579 5.84 -30.60 -17.85
N MET A 580 4.95 -30.76 -18.84
CA MET A 580 5.14 -31.75 -19.91
C MET A 580 6.33 -31.38 -20.81
N ARG A 581 6.53 -30.09 -21.07
CA ARG A 581 7.67 -29.59 -21.86
C ARG A 581 8.98 -29.76 -21.08
N MET A 582 9.01 -29.41 -19.78
CA MET A 582 10.17 -29.62 -18.92
C MET A 582 10.58 -31.09 -18.83
N ARG A 583 9.62 -32.02 -18.68
CA ARG A 583 9.90 -33.46 -18.65
C ARG A 583 10.50 -34.00 -19.95
N LYS A 584 10.28 -33.34 -21.07
CA LYS A 584 10.91 -33.66 -22.35
C LYS A 584 12.35 -33.14 -22.43
N GLY A 585 12.81 -32.38 -21.45
CA GLY A 585 14.14 -31.77 -21.46
C GLY A 585 14.22 -30.54 -22.37
N GLU A 586 13.08 -29.91 -22.72
CA GLU A 586 13.09 -28.70 -23.54
C GLU A 586 13.80 -27.57 -22.79
N ARG A 587 14.56 -26.75 -23.51
CA ARG A 587 15.24 -25.57 -22.98
C ARG A 587 14.23 -24.46 -22.70
N PHE A 588 14.53 -23.66 -21.69
CA PHE A 588 13.67 -22.53 -21.34
C PHE A 588 14.48 -21.37 -20.77
N ASP A 589 13.91 -20.18 -20.89
CA ASP A 589 14.31 -18.97 -20.20
C ASP A 589 13.40 -18.76 -19.00
N LEU A 590 13.92 -18.25 -17.88
CA LEU A 590 13.14 -17.92 -16.69
C LEU A 590 13.17 -16.41 -16.41
N CYS A 591 11.98 -15.88 -16.12
CA CYS A 591 11.80 -14.59 -15.49
C CYS A 591 11.41 -14.82 -14.02
N TYR A 592 12.18 -14.31 -13.06
CA TYR A 592 12.04 -14.69 -11.65
C TYR A 592 12.51 -13.61 -10.67
N GLN A 593 12.08 -13.73 -9.43
CA GLN A 593 12.61 -13.02 -8.26
C GLN A 593 13.41 -13.98 -7.38
N LEU A 594 14.42 -13.46 -6.67
CA LEU A 594 15.19 -14.24 -5.70
C LEU A 594 14.54 -14.14 -4.33
N GLU A 595 14.22 -15.29 -3.75
CA GLU A 595 13.62 -15.39 -2.42
C GLU A 595 14.44 -16.34 -1.53
N GLU A 596 14.41 -16.10 -0.22
CA GLU A 596 14.89 -17.07 0.75
C GLU A 596 13.72 -17.94 1.22
N ASN A 597 13.88 -19.24 1.01
CA ASN A 597 12.96 -20.25 1.54
C ASN A 597 13.55 -20.88 2.79
N TYR A 598 12.87 -20.71 3.92
CA TYR A 598 13.24 -21.36 5.17
C TYR A 598 12.45 -22.67 5.33
N TRP A 599 13.17 -23.78 5.30
CA TRP A 599 12.55 -25.09 5.45
C TRP A 599 13.40 -26.01 6.35
N ARG A 600 12.78 -26.56 7.40
CA ARG A 600 13.43 -27.50 8.34
C ARG A 600 14.76 -27.01 8.92
N GLY A 601 14.83 -25.74 9.31
CA GLY A 601 16.03 -25.16 9.91
C GLY A 601 17.12 -24.74 8.94
N ARG A 602 16.86 -24.82 7.61
CA ARG A 602 17.81 -24.39 6.57
C ARG A 602 17.21 -23.28 5.73
N THR A 603 18.02 -22.29 5.43
CA THR A 603 17.69 -21.23 4.48
C THR A 603 18.30 -21.59 3.13
N GLU A 604 17.49 -21.63 2.11
CA GLU A 604 17.90 -21.91 0.72
C GLU A 604 17.35 -20.81 -0.20
N ILE A 605 18.14 -20.41 -1.19
CA ILE A 605 17.68 -19.49 -2.23
C ILE A 605 16.77 -20.22 -3.19
N GLN A 606 15.60 -19.69 -3.42
CA GLN A 606 14.59 -20.20 -4.35
C GLN A 606 14.24 -19.14 -5.40
N LEU A 607 14.05 -19.58 -6.64
CA LEU A 607 13.55 -18.73 -7.72
C LEU A 607 12.02 -18.71 -7.67
N ASN A 608 11.45 -17.55 -7.37
CA ASN A 608 10.01 -17.30 -7.51
C ASN A 608 9.71 -16.88 -8.94
N VAL A 609 9.29 -17.85 -9.76
CA VAL A 609 9.16 -17.71 -11.22
C VAL A 609 7.90 -16.89 -11.55
N LYS A 610 8.09 -15.83 -12.32
CA LYS A 610 7.01 -14.96 -12.84
C LYS A 610 6.53 -15.43 -14.20
N ASP A 611 7.43 -15.97 -15.02
CA ASP A 611 7.09 -16.51 -16.34
C ASP A 611 8.16 -17.46 -16.86
N ILE A 612 7.76 -18.37 -17.76
CA ILE A 612 8.62 -19.37 -18.41
C ILE A 612 8.45 -19.26 -19.91
N LYS A 613 9.54 -19.06 -20.65
CA LYS A 613 9.54 -19.12 -22.11
C LYS A 613 10.41 -20.28 -22.58
N PHE A 614 9.80 -21.19 -23.31
CA PHE A 614 10.56 -22.27 -23.94
C PHE A 614 11.24 -21.76 -25.21
N VAL A 615 12.50 -22.17 -25.36
CA VAL A 615 13.32 -21.84 -26.53
C VAL A 615 13.05 -22.90 -27.58
N ASP A 616 12.71 -22.49 -28.80
CA ASP A 616 12.42 -23.37 -29.94
C ASP A 616 13.69 -24.02 -30.46
#